data_98cb9b9c59c32825a028556b64903f13
#
_entry.id   98cb9b9c59c32825a028556b64903f13
#
_cell.length_a   1.000
_cell.length_b   1.000
_cell.length_c   1.000
_cell.angle_alpha   90.00
_cell.angle_beta   90.00
_cell.angle_gamma   90.00
#
_symmetry.space_group_name_H-M   'P 1'
#
loop_
_entity.id
_entity.type
_entity.pdbx_description
1 polymer ?
#
loop_
_entity_poly.entity_id
_entity_poly.type
_entity_poly.pdbx_seq_one_letter_code
_entity_poly.pdbx_strand_id
1 'polypeptide(L)'
;MQRESAIVVVVDTLDRVLLLLRPQWIGWGAGQWAFPGGKLEAGETREQAAIRETEEETQLKVRDLKEVKIPVDNKLTMFYTRDYTGVVKIDWEHDDFVWVTRDEIENYDLAPQVLEAYDWVLQNG
;
A
#
# COMPACT_ATOMS: atom_id res chain seq x y z
N MET A 1 -16.21 4.26 -16.82
CA MET A 1 -14.84 4.82 -16.67
C MET A 1 -14.29 4.41 -15.32
N GLN A 2 -13.08 3.89 -15.29
CA GLN A 2 -12.44 3.50 -14.03
C GLN A 2 -11.96 4.72 -13.29
N ARG A 3 -12.17 4.73 -11.96
CA ARG A 3 -11.62 5.77 -11.10
C ARG A 3 -10.12 5.54 -10.90
N GLU A 4 -9.41 6.64 -10.66
CA GLU A 4 -8.01 6.58 -10.28
C GLU A 4 -7.87 5.99 -8.87
N SER A 5 -6.73 5.37 -8.62
CA SER A 5 -6.41 4.77 -7.33
C SER A 5 -5.04 5.25 -6.86
N ALA A 6 -4.84 5.25 -5.55
CA ALA A 6 -3.57 5.59 -4.94
C ALA A 6 -3.27 4.60 -3.82
N ILE A 7 -2.03 4.13 -3.76
CA ILE A 7 -1.58 3.20 -2.72
C ILE A 7 -0.32 3.75 -2.04
N VAL A 8 0.00 3.22 -0.87
CA VAL A 8 1.17 3.65 -0.11
C VAL A 8 2.03 2.46 0.30
N VAL A 9 3.30 2.52 -0.07
CA VAL A 9 4.33 1.61 0.43
C VAL A 9 4.83 2.20 1.74
N VAL A 10 4.38 1.66 2.88
CA VAL A 10 4.77 2.14 4.20
C VAL A 10 5.94 1.31 4.69
N VAL A 11 7.08 1.94 4.95
CA VAL A 11 8.31 1.25 5.34
C VAL A 11 8.73 1.73 6.72
N ASP A 12 9.03 0.79 7.62
CA ASP A 12 9.42 1.12 8.99
C ASP A 12 10.94 1.29 9.14
N THR A 13 11.39 1.51 10.37
CA THR A 13 12.80 1.75 10.66
C THR A 13 13.69 0.52 10.46
N LEU A 14 13.10 -0.65 10.31
CA LEU A 14 13.82 -1.90 10.05
C LEU A 14 13.74 -2.30 8.57
N ASP A 15 13.35 -1.37 7.71
CA ASP A 15 13.13 -1.61 6.26
C ASP A 15 12.08 -2.66 5.97
N ARG A 16 11.14 -2.89 6.89
CA ARG A 16 10.00 -3.77 6.67
C ARG A 16 8.87 -2.98 6.01
N VAL A 17 8.12 -3.65 5.15
CA VAL A 17 6.97 -3.06 4.46
C VAL A 17 5.68 -3.61 5.03
N LEU A 18 4.66 -2.75 5.10
CA LEU A 18 3.33 -3.15 5.54
C LEU A 18 2.52 -3.72 4.39
N LEU A 19 2.02 -4.93 4.56
CA LEU A 19 1.14 -5.59 3.60
C LEU A 19 -0.15 -6.00 4.30
N LEU A 20 -1.26 -5.91 3.56
CA LEU A 20 -2.59 -6.29 4.00
C LEU A 20 -3.08 -7.46 3.18
N LEU A 21 -3.71 -8.45 3.82
CA LEU A 21 -4.26 -9.61 3.13
C LEU A 21 -5.66 -9.28 2.59
N ARG A 22 -5.81 -9.32 1.28
CA ARG A 22 -7.10 -9.08 0.62
C ARG A 22 -7.98 -10.32 0.72
N PRO A 23 -9.28 -10.17 1.05
CA PRO A 23 -10.16 -11.33 1.19
C PRO A 23 -10.35 -12.08 -0.12
N GLN A 24 -10.73 -13.35 -0.03
CA GLN A 24 -10.97 -14.19 -1.20
C GLN A 24 -12.16 -13.73 -2.04
N TRP A 25 -13.13 -13.02 -1.44
CA TRP A 25 -14.34 -12.60 -2.13
C TRP A 25 -14.16 -11.30 -2.93
N ILE A 26 -13.04 -10.60 -2.76
CA ILE A 26 -12.80 -9.35 -3.48
C ILE A 26 -12.27 -9.66 -4.89
N GLY A 27 -12.58 -8.79 -5.87
CA GLY A 27 -12.27 -9.08 -7.28
C GLY A 27 -10.78 -9.06 -7.59
N TRP A 28 -10.11 -7.90 -7.39
CA TRP A 28 -8.68 -7.77 -7.69
C TRP A 28 -7.83 -8.22 -6.52
N GLY A 29 -6.82 -9.03 -6.81
CA GLY A 29 -5.86 -9.45 -5.78
C GLY A 29 -6.47 -10.33 -4.70
N ALA A 30 -7.55 -11.05 -5.00
CA ALA A 30 -8.24 -11.91 -4.02
C ALA A 30 -7.26 -12.91 -3.40
N GLY A 31 -7.21 -12.94 -2.06
CA GLY A 31 -6.33 -13.84 -1.32
C GLY A 31 -4.85 -13.48 -1.38
N GLN A 32 -4.50 -12.31 -1.91
CA GLN A 32 -3.11 -11.87 -2.06
C GLN A 32 -2.80 -10.73 -1.11
N TRP A 33 -1.51 -10.56 -0.82
CA TRP A 33 -1.01 -9.48 0.03
C TRP A 33 -0.70 -8.26 -0.82
N ALA A 34 -1.17 -7.11 -0.38
CA ALA A 34 -1.07 -5.86 -1.13
C ALA A 34 -0.81 -4.67 -0.21
N PHE A 35 -0.43 -3.53 -0.79
CA PHE A 35 -0.27 -2.30 -0.04
C PHE A 35 -1.63 -1.69 0.32
N PRO A 36 -1.73 -0.91 1.40
CA PRO A 36 -2.94 -0.14 1.67
C PRO A 36 -3.16 0.93 0.61
N GLY A 37 -4.40 1.26 0.38
CA GLY A 37 -4.79 2.28 -0.59
C GLY A 37 -6.17 2.01 -1.17
N GLY A 38 -6.58 2.85 -2.10
CA GLY A 38 -7.89 2.70 -2.73
C GLY A 38 -8.19 3.80 -3.73
N LYS A 39 -9.45 3.89 -4.10
CA LYS A 39 -9.90 4.76 -5.17
C LYS A 39 -10.13 6.19 -4.66
N LEU A 40 -9.83 7.17 -5.53
CA LEU A 40 -10.09 8.57 -5.23
C LEU A 40 -11.58 8.85 -5.16
N GLU A 41 -11.96 9.70 -4.21
CA GLU A 41 -13.30 10.27 -4.17
C GLU A 41 -13.32 11.58 -4.96
N ALA A 42 -14.53 12.06 -5.30
CA ALA A 42 -14.68 13.27 -6.08
C ALA A 42 -14.00 14.45 -5.36
N GLY A 43 -13.17 15.19 -6.09
CA GLY A 43 -12.45 16.35 -5.56
C GLY A 43 -11.18 16.04 -4.80
N GLU A 44 -10.84 14.75 -4.61
CA GLU A 44 -9.61 14.34 -3.94
C GLU A 44 -8.42 14.36 -4.89
N THR A 45 -7.27 14.78 -4.38
CA THR A 45 -6.01 14.50 -5.06
C THR A 45 -5.59 13.05 -4.78
N ARG A 46 -4.66 12.53 -5.58
CA ARG A 46 -4.12 11.20 -5.37
C ARG A 46 -3.47 11.07 -3.99
N GLU A 47 -2.73 12.08 -3.58
CA GLU A 47 -2.09 12.07 -2.26
C GLU A 47 -3.11 12.07 -1.14
N GLN A 48 -4.19 12.87 -1.25
CA GLN A 48 -5.26 12.89 -0.26
C GLN A 48 -5.94 11.53 -0.14
N ALA A 49 -6.22 10.89 -1.27
CA ALA A 49 -6.82 9.56 -1.28
C ALA A 49 -5.89 8.52 -0.63
N ALA A 50 -4.60 8.59 -0.93
CA ALA A 50 -3.61 7.69 -0.35
C ALA A 50 -3.58 7.80 1.18
N ILE A 51 -3.57 9.02 1.69
CA ILE A 51 -3.57 9.27 3.14
C ILE A 51 -4.86 8.77 3.77
N ARG A 52 -6.00 9.12 3.21
CA ARG A 52 -7.31 8.73 3.73
C ARG A 52 -7.50 7.22 3.75
N GLU A 53 -7.24 6.56 2.61
CA GLU A 53 -7.43 5.12 2.49
C GLU A 53 -6.51 4.35 3.43
N THR A 54 -5.26 4.80 3.56
CA THR A 54 -4.32 4.14 4.49
C THR A 54 -4.82 4.26 5.92
N GLU A 55 -5.31 5.41 6.31
CA GLU A 55 -5.84 5.60 7.67
C GLU A 55 -7.09 4.77 7.90
N GLU A 56 -8.01 4.73 6.93
CA GLU A 56 -9.23 3.91 7.03
C GLU A 56 -8.91 2.43 7.19
N GLU A 57 -7.92 1.94 6.47
CA GLU A 57 -7.59 0.51 6.42
C GLU A 57 -6.66 0.06 7.53
N THR A 58 -5.81 0.95 8.05
CA THR A 58 -4.74 0.57 8.98
C THR A 58 -4.69 1.40 10.25
N GLN A 59 -5.38 2.53 10.31
CA GLN A 59 -5.30 3.55 11.35
C GLN A 59 -3.92 4.24 11.45
N LEU A 60 -3.06 4.04 10.47
CA LEU A 60 -1.81 4.78 10.39
C LEU A 60 -2.05 6.13 9.73
N LYS A 61 -1.47 7.18 10.31
CA LYS A 61 -1.44 8.52 9.73
C LYS A 61 -0.11 8.70 9.03
N VAL A 62 -0.13 8.62 7.71
CA VAL A 62 1.08 8.73 6.89
C VAL A 62 1.29 10.16 6.44
N ARG A 63 2.55 10.57 6.30
CA ARG A 63 2.95 11.91 5.89
C ARG A 63 4.13 11.83 4.93
N ASP A 64 4.42 12.96 4.29
CA ASP A 64 5.60 13.12 3.43
C ASP A 64 5.67 12.05 2.35
N LEU A 65 4.56 11.88 1.63
CA LEU A 65 4.47 10.86 0.57
C LEU A 65 5.30 11.28 -0.63
N LYS A 66 6.07 10.33 -1.15
CA LYS A 66 6.86 10.50 -2.38
C LYS A 66 6.43 9.44 -3.38
N GLU A 67 6.52 9.75 -4.66
CA GLU A 67 6.05 8.84 -5.70
C GLU A 67 7.06 7.73 -5.97
N VAL A 68 6.56 6.50 -6.08
CA VAL A 68 7.33 5.35 -6.53
C VAL A 68 7.32 5.35 -8.05
N LYS A 69 8.50 5.39 -8.67
CA LYS A 69 8.62 5.54 -10.13
C LYS A 69 8.93 4.22 -10.81
N ILE A 70 7.89 3.39 -10.92
CA ILE A 70 7.94 2.15 -11.70
C ILE A 70 6.79 2.17 -12.71
N PRO A 71 6.88 1.38 -13.79
CA PRO A 71 5.79 1.32 -14.76
C PRO A 71 4.53 0.71 -14.13
N VAL A 72 3.44 1.49 -14.15
CA VAL A 72 2.14 1.04 -13.66
C VAL A 72 1.06 1.61 -14.58
N ASP A 73 -0.16 1.09 -14.44
CA ASP A 73 -1.33 1.65 -15.11
C ASP A 73 -1.46 3.14 -14.76
N ASN A 74 -1.79 3.98 -15.75
CA ASN A 74 -1.89 5.43 -15.56
C ASN A 74 -3.03 5.82 -14.60
N LYS A 75 -3.90 4.90 -14.23
CA LYS A 75 -4.95 5.11 -13.23
C LYS A 75 -4.46 4.83 -11.81
N LEU A 76 -3.25 4.33 -11.66
CA LEU A 76 -2.66 4.01 -10.35
C LEU A 76 -1.48 4.91 -10.07
N THR A 77 -1.45 5.50 -8.88
CA THR A 77 -0.25 6.18 -8.36
C THR A 77 0.21 5.45 -7.11
N MET A 78 1.49 5.11 -7.07
CA MET A 78 2.12 4.50 -5.91
C MET A 78 2.96 5.55 -5.20
N PHE A 79 2.72 5.69 -3.90
CA PHE A 79 3.54 6.52 -3.02
C PHE A 79 4.31 5.63 -2.06
N TYR A 80 5.37 6.18 -1.47
CA TYR A 80 6.04 5.55 -0.33
C TYR A 80 6.30 6.58 0.74
N THR A 81 6.42 6.11 1.98
CA THR A 81 6.81 6.96 3.09
C THR A 81 7.42 6.13 4.20
N ARG A 82 8.31 6.78 4.96
CA ARG A 82 8.84 6.27 6.22
C ARG A 82 8.32 7.09 7.39
N ASP A 83 7.48 8.11 7.12
CA ASP A 83 6.96 9.03 8.13
C ASP A 83 5.49 8.71 8.41
N TYR A 84 5.25 8.04 9.53
CA TYR A 84 3.89 7.69 9.93
C TYR A 84 3.80 7.63 11.44
N THR A 85 2.57 7.71 11.96
CA THR A 85 2.26 7.52 13.38
C THR A 85 1.10 6.55 13.52
N GLY A 86 1.00 5.94 14.69
CA GLY A 86 -0.06 5.01 15.02
C GLY A 86 0.40 3.56 15.04
N VAL A 87 -0.54 2.68 15.36
CA VAL A 87 -0.35 1.23 15.40
C VAL A 87 -1.37 0.62 14.46
N VAL A 88 -0.96 -0.36 13.66
CA VAL A 88 -1.85 -0.97 12.68
C VAL A 88 -3.02 -1.65 13.37
N LYS A 89 -4.23 -1.30 12.92
CA LYS A 89 -5.46 -1.98 13.26
C LYS A 89 -6.29 -2.04 11.98
N ILE A 90 -6.39 -3.24 11.40
CA ILE A 90 -7.02 -3.40 10.10
C ILE A 90 -8.53 -3.25 10.18
N ASP A 91 -9.12 -2.87 9.04
CA ASP A 91 -10.56 -2.72 8.89
C ASP A 91 -11.22 -4.05 8.50
N TRP A 92 -12.53 -4.02 8.28
CA TRP A 92 -13.31 -5.21 7.92
C TRP A 92 -13.03 -5.70 6.50
N GLU A 93 -12.40 -4.88 5.66
CA GLU A 93 -12.13 -5.23 4.26
C GLU A 93 -10.87 -6.08 4.09
N HIS A 94 -10.11 -6.28 5.17
CA HIS A 94 -8.86 -7.05 5.11
C HIS A 94 -8.87 -8.15 6.17
N ASP A 95 -8.27 -9.28 5.83
CA ASP A 95 -8.24 -10.45 6.71
C ASP A 95 -7.06 -10.45 7.67
N ASP A 96 -5.96 -9.79 7.31
CA ASP A 96 -4.75 -9.80 8.14
C ASP A 96 -3.78 -8.71 7.67
N PHE A 97 -2.73 -8.49 8.44
CA PHE A 97 -1.63 -7.60 8.05
C PHE A 97 -0.30 -8.18 8.51
N VAL A 98 0.78 -7.78 7.85
CA VAL A 98 2.15 -8.14 8.25
C VAL A 98 3.09 -6.98 7.97
N TRP A 99 4.15 -6.92 8.78
CA TRP A 99 5.34 -6.13 8.47
C TRP A 99 6.41 -7.13 8.07
N VAL A 100 6.90 -7.07 6.84
CA VAL A 100 7.85 -8.06 6.33
C VAL A 100 9.12 -7.41 5.81
N THR A 101 10.25 -8.11 6.01
CA THR A 101 11.53 -7.74 5.41
C THR A 101 11.61 -8.22 3.97
N ARG A 102 12.62 -7.76 3.23
CA ARG A 102 12.85 -8.20 1.85
C ARG A 102 13.07 -9.72 1.77
N ASP A 103 13.76 -10.29 2.77
CA ASP A 103 13.99 -11.75 2.78
C ASP A 103 12.70 -12.53 3.03
N GLU A 104 11.83 -12.01 3.89
CA GLU A 104 10.58 -12.68 4.26
C GLU A 104 9.49 -12.58 3.18
N ILE A 105 9.51 -11.50 2.38
CA ILE A 105 8.39 -11.18 1.49
C ILE A 105 8.16 -12.27 0.43
N GLU A 106 9.19 -13.02 0.07
CA GLU A 106 9.08 -14.07 -0.94
C GLU A 106 8.23 -15.26 -0.47
N ASN A 107 7.93 -15.34 0.83
CA ASN A 107 7.06 -16.38 1.38
C ASN A 107 5.56 -16.06 1.25
N TYR A 108 5.22 -14.91 0.69
CA TYR A 108 3.85 -14.41 0.62
C TYR A 108 3.36 -14.41 -0.82
N ASP A 109 2.07 -14.68 -1.00
CA ASP A 109 1.40 -14.58 -2.31
C ASP A 109 1.08 -13.11 -2.57
N LEU A 110 1.93 -12.47 -3.36
CA LEU A 110 1.90 -11.02 -3.55
C LEU A 110 0.99 -10.62 -4.70
N ALA A 111 0.22 -9.54 -4.51
CA ALA A 111 -0.49 -8.88 -5.59
C ALA A 111 0.51 -8.34 -6.62
N PRO A 112 0.07 -8.09 -7.87
CA PRO A 112 0.97 -7.58 -8.90
C PRO A 112 1.71 -6.31 -8.47
N GLN A 113 2.99 -6.22 -8.83
CA GLN A 113 3.86 -5.05 -8.65
C GLN A 113 4.30 -4.78 -7.20
N VAL A 114 3.86 -5.58 -6.22
CA VAL A 114 4.27 -5.38 -4.82
C VAL A 114 5.78 -5.51 -4.66
N LEU A 115 6.35 -6.60 -5.18
CA LEU A 115 7.79 -6.82 -5.04
C LEU A 115 8.60 -5.76 -5.77
N GLU A 116 8.19 -5.42 -6.99
CA GLU A 116 8.88 -4.41 -7.80
C GLU A 116 8.88 -3.05 -7.11
N ALA A 117 7.75 -2.65 -6.56
CA ALA A 117 7.64 -1.36 -5.85
C ALA A 117 8.50 -1.33 -4.59
N TYR A 118 8.47 -2.40 -3.81
CA TYR A 118 9.27 -2.50 -2.58
C TYR A 118 10.77 -2.44 -2.90
N ASP A 119 11.21 -3.19 -3.93
CA ASP A 119 12.61 -3.15 -4.35
C ASP A 119 13.02 -1.75 -4.79
N TRP A 120 12.17 -1.05 -5.52
CA TRP A 120 12.44 0.32 -5.93
C TRP A 120 12.62 1.24 -4.70
N VAL A 121 11.75 1.12 -3.70
CA VAL A 121 11.84 1.94 -2.48
C VAL A 121 13.12 1.63 -1.71
N LEU A 122 13.51 0.37 -1.59
CA LEU A 122 14.75 0.01 -0.89
C LEU A 122 15.99 0.59 -1.59
N GLN A 123 15.94 0.75 -2.90
CA GLN A 123 17.06 1.30 -3.68
C GLN A 123 17.05 2.83 -3.75
N ASN A 124 15.91 3.47 -3.69
CA ASN A 124 15.75 4.91 -3.98
C ASN A 124 15.17 5.72 -2.82
N GLY A 125 14.52 5.08 -1.88
CA GLY A 125 13.87 5.73 -0.73
C GLY A 125 14.64 5.58 0.60
#